data_11b34e589897321a4e0084b35420deb4
#
_entry.id   11b34e589897321a4e0084b35420deb4
#
_cell.length_a   1.000
_cell.length_b   1.000
_cell.length_c   1.000
_cell.angle_alpha   90.00
_cell.angle_beta   90.00
_cell.angle_gamma   90.00
#
_symmetry.space_group_name_H-M   'P 1'
#
loop_
_entity.id
_entity.type
_entity.pdbx_description
1 polymer ?
#
loop_
_entity_poly.entity_id
_entity_poly.type
_entity_poly.pdbx_seq_one_letter_code
_entity_poly.pdbx_strand_id
1 'polypeptide(L)'
;MSRKVTIFTGQWADLPLEVLCRKMQAAGYDGLELACWGDHFDVFQAAQSTAYCDDKRALLEKYGLDVWAISNHLAGQLICDPNTDPRSDGFAPAYCAGEAEAKRQWAISSMKAAAKAAKNLGVKVVNGFTGSPIWHMLYSFPPVGNDDIANGFKRFAELFNPILDEFAANDVRFALEVHPTEIAFDIITARRALEAIGNRVEFGFNFDPSHLHWPMVDPVKFIDMFPERIYHVHIKDAALTLDGVSGILSSHLDFNQPGRGWNFRSPGHGQVDFEEIMRALNRIGYAGPLSVEWEDCGMEREYGAADACKFVRKIDFAPSNIQFDAAF
;
A
#
# COMPACT_ATOMS: atom_id res chain seq x y z
N MET A 1 -6.76 -4.37 -23.30
CA MET A 1 -5.46 -5.02 -22.98
C MET A 1 -5.51 -5.41 -21.53
N SER A 2 -4.99 -6.58 -21.15
CA SER A 2 -4.88 -6.96 -19.75
C SER A 2 -3.87 -6.03 -19.05
N ARG A 3 -4.13 -5.75 -17.78
CA ARG A 3 -3.21 -4.97 -16.92
C ARG A 3 -1.93 -5.77 -16.63
N LYS A 4 -0.88 -5.07 -16.27
CA LYS A 4 0.35 -5.74 -15.82
C LYS A 4 0.15 -6.31 -14.43
N VAL A 5 0.70 -7.50 -14.18
CA VAL A 5 0.65 -8.15 -12.87
C VAL A 5 2.03 -8.04 -12.22
N THR A 6 2.09 -7.29 -11.12
CA THR A 6 3.31 -7.06 -10.35
C THR A 6 3.19 -7.68 -8.96
N ILE A 7 4.29 -7.70 -8.22
CA ILE A 7 4.29 -8.12 -6.83
C ILE A 7 5.07 -7.12 -5.98
N PHE A 8 4.51 -6.77 -4.82
CA PHE A 8 5.19 -5.96 -3.82
C PHE A 8 6.28 -6.78 -3.13
N THR A 9 7.47 -6.21 -3.05
CA THR A 9 8.66 -6.94 -2.59
C THR A 9 8.88 -6.89 -1.08
N GLY A 10 8.00 -6.21 -0.34
CA GLY A 10 8.15 -6.00 1.11
C GLY A 10 8.24 -7.28 1.94
N GLN A 11 7.41 -8.28 1.61
CA GLN A 11 7.41 -9.58 2.28
C GLN A 11 8.59 -10.49 1.91
N TRP A 12 9.47 -9.99 1.04
CA TRP A 12 10.64 -10.71 0.50
C TRP A 12 11.95 -10.00 0.83
N ALA A 13 11.92 -9.00 1.73
CA ALA A 13 13.08 -8.17 2.08
C ALA A 13 14.20 -8.94 2.81
N ASP A 14 13.95 -10.19 3.16
CA ASP A 14 14.94 -11.16 3.64
C ASP A 14 15.84 -11.71 2.52
N LEU A 15 15.46 -11.50 1.25
CA LEU A 15 16.20 -11.98 0.08
C LEU A 15 16.92 -10.83 -0.64
N PRO A 16 18.10 -11.08 -1.23
CA PRO A 16 18.67 -10.15 -2.20
C PRO A 16 17.73 -9.94 -3.40
N LEU A 17 17.65 -8.71 -3.92
CA LEU A 17 16.75 -8.35 -5.01
C LEU A 17 16.93 -9.26 -6.25
N GLU A 18 18.16 -9.59 -6.62
CA GLU A 18 18.41 -10.47 -7.78
C GLU A 18 17.84 -11.88 -7.60
N VAL A 19 17.89 -12.40 -6.37
CA VAL A 19 17.28 -13.71 -6.05
C VAL A 19 15.77 -13.63 -6.23
N LEU A 20 15.17 -12.55 -5.76
CA LEU A 20 13.73 -12.30 -5.91
C LEU A 20 13.34 -12.15 -7.38
N CYS A 21 14.09 -11.38 -8.17
CA CYS A 21 13.83 -11.21 -9.61
C CYS A 21 13.71 -12.56 -10.32
N ARG A 22 14.65 -13.47 -10.08
CA ARG A 22 14.63 -14.81 -10.68
C ARG A 22 13.38 -15.61 -10.28
N LYS A 23 12.98 -15.52 -8.99
CA LYS A 23 11.80 -16.22 -8.49
C LYS A 23 10.51 -15.66 -9.11
N MET A 24 10.39 -14.35 -9.21
CA MET A 24 9.17 -13.70 -9.72
C MET A 24 9.06 -13.83 -11.24
N GLN A 25 10.16 -13.83 -11.97
CA GLN A 25 10.18 -14.22 -13.38
C GLN A 25 9.63 -15.65 -13.55
N ALA A 26 10.11 -16.61 -12.77
CA ALA A 26 9.65 -18.00 -12.83
C ALA A 26 8.17 -18.15 -12.45
N ALA A 27 7.67 -17.32 -11.54
CA ALA A 27 6.26 -17.26 -11.14
C ALA A 27 5.35 -16.60 -12.20
N GLY A 28 5.92 -15.91 -13.19
CA GLY A 28 5.19 -15.31 -14.30
C GLY A 28 4.73 -13.88 -14.10
N TYR A 29 5.32 -13.14 -13.16
CA TYR A 29 5.06 -11.71 -12.96
C TYR A 29 5.63 -10.86 -14.12
N ASP A 30 4.97 -9.73 -14.42
CA ASP A 30 5.46 -8.73 -15.39
C ASP A 30 6.48 -7.77 -14.76
N GLY A 31 6.49 -7.65 -13.42
CA GLY A 31 7.38 -6.74 -12.74
C GLY A 31 7.23 -6.72 -11.23
N LEU A 32 7.93 -5.78 -10.61
CA LEU A 32 8.00 -5.62 -9.17
C LEU A 32 7.51 -4.23 -8.75
N GLU A 33 6.96 -4.16 -7.56
CA GLU A 33 6.79 -2.95 -6.77
C GLU A 33 7.87 -2.97 -5.68
N LEU A 34 8.86 -2.08 -5.79
CA LEU A 34 10.06 -2.17 -4.97
C LEU A 34 9.85 -1.60 -3.57
N ALA A 35 10.09 -2.40 -2.54
CA ALA A 35 10.17 -1.94 -1.16
C ALA A 35 11.39 -1.03 -0.95
N CYS A 36 11.18 0.10 -0.28
CA CYS A 36 12.24 1.07 0.01
C CYS A 36 13.04 0.71 1.27
N TRP A 37 13.28 -0.59 1.47
CA TRP A 37 14.09 -1.14 2.57
C TRP A 37 14.75 -2.47 2.16
N GLY A 38 15.63 -2.97 3.03
CA GLY A 38 16.46 -4.13 2.72
C GLY A 38 17.43 -3.86 1.58
N ASP A 39 17.67 -4.87 0.73
CA ASP A 39 18.51 -4.76 -0.47
C ASP A 39 17.73 -4.23 -1.69
N HIS A 40 16.42 -4.00 -1.55
CA HIS A 40 15.56 -3.79 -2.71
C HIS A 40 15.73 -2.40 -3.32
N PHE A 41 15.53 -1.35 -2.54
CA PHE A 41 15.67 0.01 -3.06
C PHE A 41 16.02 1.02 -1.96
N ASP A 42 17.11 1.77 -2.14
CA ASP A 42 17.54 2.84 -1.24
C ASP A 42 17.13 4.19 -1.82
N VAL A 43 16.15 4.83 -1.20
CA VAL A 43 15.60 6.11 -1.67
C VAL A 43 16.62 7.27 -1.60
N PHE A 44 17.56 7.24 -0.64
CA PHE A 44 18.56 8.30 -0.52
C PHE A 44 19.62 8.19 -1.61
N GLN A 45 20.08 6.98 -1.93
CA GLN A 45 20.97 6.75 -3.06
C GLN A 45 20.29 7.08 -4.38
N ALA A 46 19.07 6.59 -4.58
CA ALA A 46 18.28 6.81 -5.80
C ALA A 46 17.97 8.29 -6.05
N ALA A 47 17.70 9.06 -4.98
CA ALA A 47 17.47 10.50 -5.08
C ALA A 47 18.73 11.29 -5.52
N GLN A 48 19.92 10.75 -5.28
CA GLN A 48 21.22 11.41 -5.59
C GLN A 48 21.86 10.89 -6.88
N SER A 49 21.50 9.69 -7.33
CA SER A 49 22.18 9.00 -8.42
C SER A 49 21.21 8.36 -9.39
N THR A 50 21.14 8.87 -10.62
CA THR A 50 20.42 8.21 -11.71
C THR A 50 21.09 6.89 -12.10
N ALA A 51 22.43 6.80 -12.01
CA ALA A 51 23.16 5.56 -12.29
C ALA A 51 22.70 4.41 -11.37
N TYR A 52 22.45 4.69 -10.08
CA TYR A 52 21.86 3.68 -9.17
C TYR A 52 20.49 3.19 -9.66
N CYS A 53 19.67 4.11 -10.15
CA CYS A 53 18.35 3.76 -10.71
C CYS A 53 18.49 2.95 -12.01
N ASP A 54 19.43 3.31 -12.87
CA ASP A 54 19.72 2.61 -14.12
C ASP A 54 20.22 1.18 -13.85
N ASP A 55 21.08 0.98 -12.84
CA ASP A 55 21.53 -0.34 -12.40
C ASP A 55 20.38 -1.20 -11.90
N LYS A 56 19.44 -0.61 -11.10
CA LYS A 56 18.24 -1.34 -10.65
C LYS A 56 17.34 -1.71 -11.82
N ARG A 57 17.13 -0.82 -12.80
CA ARG A 57 16.37 -1.14 -14.02
C ARG A 57 17.04 -2.25 -14.83
N ALA A 58 18.33 -2.15 -15.08
CA ALA A 58 19.07 -3.16 -15.82
C ALA A 58 18.99 -4.55 -15.14
N LEU A 59 18.99 -4.57 -13.80
CA LEU A 59 18.77 -5.81 -13.06
C LEU A 59 17.39 -6.39 -13.31
N LEU A 60 16.33 -5.58 -13.26
CA LEU A 60 14.96 -6.03 -13.53
C LEU A 60 14.83 -6.53 -14.97
N GLU A 61 15.31 -5.75 -15.94
CA GLU A 61 15.28 -6.08 -17.37
C GLU A 61 16.00 -7.39 -17.70
N LYS A 62 17.11 -7.68 -17.03
CA LYS A 62 17.83 -8.98 -17.14
C LYS A 62 16.91 -10.17 -16.91
N TYR A 63 15.89 -10.02 -16.08
CA TYR A 63 14.89 -11.05 -15.78
C TYR A 63 13.54 -10.83 -16.48
N GLY A 64 13.47 -9.89 -17.45
CA GLY A 64 12.22 -9.58 -18.15
C GLY A 64 11.15 -8.94 -17.27
N LEU A 65 11.56 -8.32 -16.15
CA LEU A 65 10.70 -7.61 -15.21
C LEU A 65 10.80 -6.09 -15.42
N ASP A 66 9.74 -5.37 -15.04
CA ASP A 66 9.69 -3.91 -15.04
C ASP A 66 9.23 -3.38 -13.67
N VAL A 67 9.16 -2.05 -13.49
CA VAL A 67 8.76 -1.39 -12.24
C VAL A 67 7.78 -0.26 -12.53
N TRP A 68 6.68 -0.17 -11.77
CA TRP A 68 5.66 0.87 -11.91
C TRP A 68 5.49 1.74 -10.66
N ALA A 69 5.89 1.23 -9.51
CA ALA A 69 5.83 1.94 -8.23
C ALA A 69 6.97 1.52 -7.31
N ILE A 70 7.28 2.38 -6.36
CA ILE A 70 8.09 2.05 -5.18
C ILE A 70 7.24 2.23 -3.93
N SER A 71 7.62 1.59 -2.83
CA SER A 71 6.80 1.52 -1.62
C SER A 71 7.60 1.83 -0.36
N ASN A 72 7.25 2.95 0.28
CA ASN A 72 7.97 3.47 1.45
C ASN A 72 7.10 3.46 2.73
N HIS A 73 6.42 2.33 2.98
CA HIS A 73 5.46 2.16 4.08
C HIS A 73 6.10 2.38 5.45
N LEU A 74 7.24 1.73 5.73
CA LEU A 74 7.87 1.79 7.06
C LEU A 74 8.24 3.21 7.47
N ALA A 75 8.84 3.98 6.57
CA ALA A 75 9.12 5.38 6.82
C ALA A 75 7.84 6.20 6.93
N GLY A 76 6.85 5.95 6.05
CA GLY A 76 5.56 6.65 6.06
C GLY A 76 4.85 6.57 7.40
N GLN A 77 4.81 5.37 8.01
CA GLN A 77 4.20 5.15 9.33
C GLN A 77 4.72 6.12 10.40
N LEU A 78 6.01 6.39 10.40
CA LEU A 78 6.66 7.22 11.42
C LEU A 78 6.38 8.73 11.29
N ILE A 79 5.74 9.19 10.20
CA ILE A 79 5.53 10.63 9.97
C ILE A 79 4.52 11.21 10.96
N CYS A 80 3.35 10.60 11.08
CA CYS A 80 2.29 11.12 11.93
C CYS A 80 2.13 10.36 13.25
N ASP A 81 2.66 9.15 13.37
CA ASP A 81 2.59 8.37 14.60
C ASP A 81 3.30 9.10 15.76
N PRO A 82 2.87 8.87 17.00
CA PRO A 82 3.57 9.38 18.19
C PRO A 82 5.03 8.91 18.30
N ASN A 83 5.34 7.74 17.73
CA ASN A 83 6.68 7.11 17.72
C ASN A 83 7.28 6.80 19.11
N THR A 84 6.45 6.76 20.14
CA THR A 84 6.88 6.45 21.51
C THR A 84 6.92 4.95 21.79
N ASP A 85 6.36 4.15 20.91
CA ASP A 85 6.38 2.69 21.01
C ASP A 85 7.71 2.14 20.48
N PRO A 86 8.47 1.35 21.29
CA PRO A 86 9.76 0.80 20.86
C PRO A 86 9.64 -0.16 19.66
N ARG A 87 8.46 -0.71 19.37
CA ARG A 87 8.24 -1.53 18.16
C ARG A 87 8.50 -0.74 16.87
N SER A 88 8.34 0.58 16.89
CA SER A 88 8.63 1.46 15.77
C SER A 88 10.14 1.70 15.53
N ASP A 89 11.02 1.29 16.45
CA ASP A 89 12.46 1.49 16.31
C ASP A 89 13.04 0.71 15.12
N GLY A 90 12.41 -0.44 14.77
CA GLY A 90 12.81 -1.23 13.60
C GLY A 90 12.46 -0.61 12.23
N PHE A 91 11.68 0.49 12.19
CA PHE A 91 11.28 1.16 10.95
C PHE A 91 12.23 2.28 10.54
N ALA A 92 13.17 2.65 11.40
CA ALA A 92 14.15 3.70 11.16
C ALA A 92 15.57 3.20 11.44
N PRO A 93 16.61 3.92 11.01
CA PRO A 93 17.99 3.58 11.34
C PRO A 93 18.23 3.52 12.85
N ALA A 94 19.14 2.66 13.27
CA ALA A 94 19.43 2.41 14.69
C ALA A 94 19.78 3.68 15.51
N TYR A 95 20.34 4.72 14.88
CA TYR A 95 20.63 5.97 15.57
C TYR A 95 19.37 6.77 15.96
N CYS A 96 18.19 6.42 15.44
CA CYS A 96 16.91 7.02 15.80
C CYS A 96 16.19 6.23 16.92
N ALA A 97 16.72 5.09 17.36
CA ALA A 97 16.05 4.22 18.33
C ALA A 97 15.77 4.95 19.65
N GLY A 98 14.53 4.83 20.13
CA GLY A 98 14.08 5.50 21.34
C GLY A 98 13.75 6.99 21.20
N GLU A 99 14.13 7.64 20.09
CA GLU A 99 14.01 9.09 19.88
C GLU A 99 12.87 9.41 18.90
N ALA A 100 11.67 9.66 19.41
CA ALA A 100 10.45 9.83 18.61
C ALA A 100 10.56 10.89 17.52
N GLU A 101 11.14 12.06 17.83
CA GLU A 101 11.30 13.13 16.86
C GLU A 101 12.41 12.84 15.84
N ALA A 102 13.49 12.16 16.22
CA ALA A 102 14.52 11.73 15.29
C ALA A 102 13.95 10.76 14.25
N LYS A 103 13.11 9.78 14.67
CA LYS A 103 12.37 8.89 13.76
C LYS A 103 11.51 9.68 12.78
N ARG A 104 10.72 10.64 13.26
CA ARG A 104 9.87 11.48 12.41
C ARG A 104 10.65 12.29 11.39
N GLN A 105 11.73 12.96 11.80
CA GLN A 105 12.54 13.77 10.90
C GLN A 105 13.25 12.94 9.83
N TRP A 106 13.75 11.77 10.20
CA TRP A 106 14.27 10.80 9.24
C TRP A 106 13.19 10.34 8.25
N ALA A 107 12.00 10.01 8.73
CA ALA A 107 10.88 9.55 7.91
C ALA A 107 10.42 10.61 6.90
N ILE A 108 10.29 11.88 7.34
CA ILE A 108 9.99 13.02 6.44
C ILE A 108 11.08 13.14 5.37
N SER A 109 12.33 13.03 5.75
CA SER A 109 13.46 13.12 4.81
C SER A 109 13.45 11.94 3.81
N SER A 110 13.17 10.74 4.30
CA SER A 110 13.03 9.52 3.47
C SER A 110 11.88 9.64 2.47
N MET A 111 10.71 10.14 2.91
CA MET A 111 9.55 10.29 2.02
C MET A 111 9.79 11.37 0.95
N LYS A 112 10.44 12.48 1.30
CA LYS A 112 10.85 13.48 0.32
C LYS A 112 11.89 12.94 -0.67
N ALA A 113 12.86 12.17 -0.19
CA ALA A 113 13.82 11.49 -1.05
C ALA A 113 13.12 10.48 -1.99
N ALA A 114 12.08 9.77 -1.51
CA ALA A 114 11.31 8.83 -2.32
C ALA A 114 10.64 9.50 -3.54
N ALA A 115 10.14 10.72 -3.42
CA ALA A 115 9.58 11.46 -4.56
C ALA A 115 10.64 11.68 -5.66
N LYS A 116 11.84 12.11 -5.30
CA LYS A 116 12.95 12.31 -6.25
C LYS A 116 13.49 10.98 -6.78
N ALA A 117 13.58 9.98 -5.92
CA ALA A 117 13.98 8.62 -6.30
C ALA A 117 13.03 8.01 -7.35
N ALA A 118 11.72 8.16 -7.14
CA ALA A 118 10.70 7.71 -8.09
C ALA A 118 10.87 8.39 -9.47
N LYS A 119 11.08 9.72 -9.48
CA LYS A 119 11.39 10.46 -10.72
C LYS A 119 12.64 9.92 -11.42
N ASN A 120 13.72 9.72 -10.67
CA ASN A 120 14.99 9.23 -11.22
C ASN A 120 14.85 7.79 -11.74
N LEU A 121 14.08 6.95 -11.02
CA LEU A 121 13.74 5.60 -11.47
C LEU A 121 12.74 5.59 -12.63
N GLY A 122 12.04 6.71 -12.93
CA GLY A 122 11.07 6.84 -14.01
C GLY A 122 9.69 6.28 -13.67
N VAL A 123 9.35 6.13 -12.38
CA VAL A 123 8.00 5.75 -11.93
C VAL A 123 7.24 6.97 -11.43
N LYS A 124 5.91 6.88 -11.43
CA LYS A 124 5.02 8.01 -11.10
C LYS A 124 4.33 7.87 -9.75
N VAL A 125 4.46 6.74 -9.09
CA VAL A 125 3.75 6.43 -7.85
C VAL A 125 4.71 5.96 -6.77
N VAL A 126 4.55 6.55 -5.59
CA VAL A 126 5.15 6.06 -4.34
C VAL A 126 4.01 5.66 -3.42
N ASN A 127 3.91 4.37 -3.15
CA ASN A 127 2.98 3.84 -2.16
C ASN A 127 3.55 4.01 -0.75
N GLY A 128 2.69 4.12 0.25
CA GLY A 128 3.15 4.20 1.63
C GLY A 128 2.06 4.47 2.63
N PHE A 129 2.48 4.52 3.88
CA PHE A 129 1.66 4.90 5.02
C PHE A 129 1.86 6.38 5.38
N THR A 130 0.98 6.87 6.22
CA THR A 130 1.07 8.20 6.80
C THR A 130 1.34 8.16 8.31
N GLY A 131 1.02 7.03 8.93
CA GLY A 131 0.76 6.99 10.35
C GLY A 131 -0.48 7.81 10.75
N SER A 132 -0.74 7.88 12.04
CA SER A 132 -1.85 8.65 12.57
C SER A 132 -1.56 9.23 13.95
N PRO A 133 -1.79 10.53 14.16
CA PRO A 133 -1.67 11.12 15.48
C PRO A 133 -2.85 10.78 16.39
N ILE A 134 -3.90 10.14 15.87
CA ILE A 134 -5.16 9.88 16.59
C ILE A 134 -5.63 8.42 16.56
N TRP A 135 -4.94 7.52 15.88
CA TRP A 135 -5.35 6.12 15.82
C TRP A 135 -5.50 5.47 17.21
N HIS A 136 -4.61 5.80 18.14
CA HIS A 136 -4.66 5.31 19.51
C HIS A 136 -5.89 5.79 20.30
N MET A 137 -6.64 6.76 19.77
CA MET A 137 -7.90 7.27 20.32
C MET A 137 -9.14 6.59 19.69
N LEU A 138 -8.96 5.50 18.94
CA LEU A 138 -10.06 4.79 18.24
C LEU A 138 -11.21 4.40 19.18
N TYR A 139 -10.88 3.98 20.41
CA TYR A 139 -11.87 3.75 21.45
C TYR A 139 -12.09 5.03 22.24
N SER A 140 -13.34 5.50 22.24
CA SER A 140 -13.70 6.78 22.86
C SER A 140 -13.86 6.69 24.40
N PHE A 141 -13.03 5.89 25.06
CA PHE A 141 -12.96 5.85 26.51
C PHE A 141 -11.50 5.90 26.99
N PRO A 142 -11.05 6.95 27.72
CA PRO A 142 -11.83 8.16 28.07
C PRO A 142 -12.47 8.86 26.85
N PRO A 143 -13.53 9.65 27.05
CA PRO A 143 -14.21 10.34 25.94
C PRO A 143 -13.23 11.16 25.10
N VAL A 144 -13.31 11.00 23.78
CA VAL A 144 -12.52 11.78 22.81
C VAL A 144 -13.36 12.93 22.30
N GLY A 145 -12.83 14.14 22.37
CA GLY A 145 -13.52 15.34 21.88
C GLY A 145 -13.43 15.48 20.36
N ASN A 146 -14.42 16.17 19.77
CA ASN A 146 -14.38 16.50 18.35
C ASN A 146 -13.13 17.31 17.97
N ASP A 147 -12.64 18.16 18.88
CA ASP A 147 -11.44 18.97 18.68
C ASP A 147 -10.18 18.10 18.63
N ASP A 148 -10.11 16.99 19.39
CA ASP A 148 -8.98 16.07 19.36
C ASP A 148 -8.84 15.45 17.98
N ILE A 149 -9.96 14.98 17.41
CA ILE A 149 -9.98 14.40 16.08
C ILE A 149 -9.68 15.46 15.00
N ALA A 150 -10.24 16.67 15.11
CA ALA A 150 -9.96 17.76 14.19
C ALA A 150 -8.48 18.18 14.20
N ASN A 151 -7.88 18.26 15.40
CA ASN A 151 -6.47 18.55 15.57
C ASN A 151 -5.58 17.45 14.98
N GLY A 152 -6.00 16.19 15.05
CA GLY A 152 -5.28 15.08 14.42
C GLY A 152 -5.19 15.24 12.90
N PHE A 153 -6.29 15.53 12.21
CA PHE A 153 -6.28 15.79 10.78
C PHE A 153 -5.52 17.08 10.40
N LYS A 154 -5.61 18.12 11.23
CA LYS A 154 -4.78 19.32 11.06
C LYS A 154 -3.29 18.99 11.17
N ARG A 155 -2.89 18.21 12.18
CA ARG A 155 -1.50 17.78 12.35
C ARG A 155 -1.00 16.93 11.19
N PHE A 156 -1.83 16.02 10.68
CA PHE A 156 -1.53 15.29 9.45
C PHE A 156 -1.24 16.24 8.28
N ALA A 157 -2.10 17.21 8.04
CA ALA A 157 -1.92 18.17 6.97
C ALA A 157 -0.64 19.03 7.13
N GLU A 158 -0.32 19.46 8.35
CA GLU A 158 0.91 20.21 8.64
C GLU A 158 2.17 19.42 8.30
N LEU A 159 2.17 18.10 8.55
CA LEU A 159 3.30 17.23 8.28
C LEU A 159 3.39 16.81 6.81
N PHE A 160 2.25 16.50 6.18
CA PHE A 160 2.23 15.96 4.83
C PHE A 160 2.28 17.02 3.72
N ASN A 161 1.72 18.21 3.91
CA ASN A 161 1.77 19.23 2.85
C ASN A 161 3.20 19.57 2.39
N PRO A 162 4.20 19.74 3.28
CA PRO A 162 5.59 19.98 2.84
C PRO A 162 6.25 18.77 2.14
N ILE A 163 5.72 17.57 2.35
CA ILE A 163 6.13 16.35 1.63
C ILE A 163 5.50 16.38 0.24
N LEU A 164 4.21 16.67 0.14
CA LEU A 164 3.50 16.76 -1.13
C LEU A 164 4.03 17.88 -2.03
N ASP A 165 4.62 18.94 -1.49
CA ASP A 165 5.34 19.95 -2.28
C ASP A 165 6.52 19.32 -3.04
N GLU A 166 7.24 18.37 -2.41
CA GLU A 166 8.34 17.65 -3.06
C GLU A 166 7.81 16.69 -4.13
N PHE A 167 6.66 16.03 -3.87
CA PHE A 167 5.99 15.18 -4.85
C PHE A 167 5.56 15.99 -6.09
N ALA A 168 4.96 17.16 -5.89
CA ALA A 168 4.60 18.09 -6.97
C ALA A 168 5.81 18.52 -7.79
N ALA A 169 6.90 18.91 -7.12
CA ALA A 169 8.14 19.36 -7.77
C ALA A 169 8.79 18.26 -8.64
N ASN A 170 8.52 17.00 -8.36
CA ASN A 170 9.06 15.87 -9.10
C ASN A 170 8.06 15.22 -10.07
N ASP A 171 6.82 15.71 -10.17
CA ASP A 171 5.73 15.13 -10.98
C ASP A 171 5.47 13.65 -10.64
N VAL A 172 5.40 13.37 -9.34
CA VAL A 172 5.17 12.05 -8.74
C VAL A 172 3.98 12.15 -7.80
N ARG A 173 3.25 11.07 -7.61
CA ARG A 173 2.08 10.96 -6.74
C ARG A 173 2.37 10.06 -5.55
N PHE A 174 1.90 10.47 -4.39
CA PHE A 174 1.84 9.63 -3.18
C PHE A 174 0.52 8.87 -3.16
N ALA A 175 0.56 7.58 -2.93
CA ALA A 175 -0.60 6.74 -2.81
C ALA A 175 -0.65 6.13 -1.41
N LEU A 176 -1.53 6.67 -0.55
CA LEU A 176 -1.76 6.12 0.78
C LEU A 176 -2.45 4.77 0.67
N GLU A 177 -1.88 3.75 1.28
CA GLU A 177 -2.63 2.53 1.56
C GLU A 177 -3.57 2.77 2.74
N VAL A 178 -4.88 2.73 2.45
CA VAL A 178 -5.92 2.91 3.47
C VAL A 178 -5.95 1.69 4.37
N HIS A 179 -5.55 1.89 5.62
CA HIS A 179 -5.21 0.81 6.53
C HIS A 179 -5.62 1.16 7.96
N PRO A 180 -6.18 0.24 8.75
CA PRO A 180 -6.31 0.41 10.20
C PRO A 180 -4.92 0.66 10.81
N THR A 181 -4.73 1.79 11.44
CA THR A 181 -3.57 2.47 12.02
C THR A 181 -3.22 3.79 11.33
N GLU A 182 -3.68 3.98 10.10
CA GLU A 182 -3.43 5.20 9.35
C GLU A 182 -4.43 6.32 9.68
N ILE A 183 -4.15 7.53 9.18
CA ILE A 183 -5.10 8.65 9.30
C ILE A 183 -6.41 8.37 8.55
N ALA A 184 -6.36 7.54 7.50
CA ALA A 184 -7.50 7.06 6.75
C ALA A 184 -7.58 5.54 6.80
N PHE A 185 -8.68 5.00 7.31
CA PHE A 185 -8.93 3.57 7.47
C PHE A 185 -10.33 3.15 6.97
N ASP A 186 -11.12 4.10 6.48
CA ASP A 186 -12.42 3.90 5.85
C ASP A 186 -12.73 5.02 4.86
N ILE A 187 -13.90 4.98 4.21
CA ILE A 187 -14.34 5.99 3.24
C ILE A 187 -14.49 7.39 3.88
N ILE A 188 -14.95 7.45 5.11
CA ILE A 188 -15.20 8.74 5.80
C ILE A 188 -13.87 9.41 6.14
N THR A 189 -12.95 8.67 6.72
CA THR A 189 -11.64 9.18 7.11
C THR A 189 -10.75 9.46 5.89
N ALA A 190 -10.87 8.67 4.81
CA ALA A 190 -10.19 8.93 3.54
C ALA A 190 -10.64 10.26 2.91
N ARG A 191 -11.96 10.54 2.89
CA ARG A 191 -12.47 11.83 2.43
C ARG A 191 -11.94 12.97 3.29
N ARG A 192 -11.99 12.81 4.61
CA ARG A 192 -11.50 13.82 5.56
C ARG A 192 -10.00 14.07 5.42
N ALA A 193 -9.20 13.04 5.13
CA ALA A 193 -7.79 13.20 4.86
C ALA A 193 -7.54 14.03 3.59
N LEU A 194 -8.26 13.76 2.50
CA LEU A 194 -8.21 14.58 1.29
C LEU A 194 -8.58 16.04 1.55
N GLU A 195 -9.67 16.28 2.28
CA GLU A 195 -10.11 17.62 2.65
C GLU A 195 -9.04 18.36 3.48
N ALA A 196 -8.43 17.69 4.47
CA ALA A 196 -7.42 18.26 5.34
C ALA A 196 -6.18 18.77 4.59
N ILE A 197 -5.76 18.09 3.54
CA ILE A 197 -4.62 18.49 2.70
C ILE A 197 -5.02 19.40 1.53
N GLY A 198 -6.28 19.88 1.48
CA GLY A 198 -6.76 20.75 0.42
C GLY A 198 -7.01 20.04 -0.91
N ASN A 199 -7.34 18.77 -0.90
CA ASN A 199 -7.61 17.92 -2.09
C ASN A 199 -6.47 17.91 -3.13
N ARG A 200 -5.24 18.05 -2.70
CA ARG A 200 -4.07 18.06 -3.59
C ARG A 200 -4.02 16.80 -4.46
N VAL A 201 -3.70 16.99 -5.74
CA VAL A 201 -3.66 15.89 -6.73
C VAL A 201 -2.46 14.96 -6.55
N GLU A 202 -1.45 15.39 -5.81
CA GLU A 202 -0.29 14.57 -5.48
C GLU A 202 -0.63 13.47 -4.48
N PHE A 203 -1.77 13.56 -3.77
CA PHE A 203 -2.22 12.58 -2.80
C PHE A 203 -3.42 11.79 -3.32
N GLY A 204 -3.32 10.49 -3.30
CA GLY A 204 -4.39 9.54 -3.61
C GLY A 204 -4.19 8.26 -2.83
N PHE A 205 -4.69 7.17 -3.37
CA PHE A 205 -4.76 5.91 -2.66
C PHE A 205 -4.08 4.78 -3.43
N ASN A 206 -3.31 3.98 -2.72
CA ASN A 206 -3.04 2.59 -3.03
C ASN A 206 -4.23 1.79 -2.48
N PHE A 207 -5.05 1.29 -3.38
CA PHE A 207 -6.24 0.54 -3.02
C PHE A 207 -5.86 -0.88 -2.63
N ASP A 208 -6.03 -1.24 -1.36
CA ASP A 208 -5.95 -2.60 -0.86
C ASP A 208 -7.31 -3.04 -0.33
N PRO A 209 -7.97 -4.00 -0.97
CA PRO A 209 -9.29 -4.44 -0.55
C PRO A 209 -9.29 -5.20 0.77
N SER A 210 -8.18 -5.84 1.15
CA SER A 210 -8.11 -6.66 2.36
C SER A 210 -8.27 -5.82 3.62
N HIS A 211 -7.65 -4.64 3.64
CA HIS A 211 -7.72 -3.69 4.77
C HIS A 211 -9.06 -2.97 4.89
N LEU A 212 -9.88 -3.01 3.85
CA LEU A 212 -11.28 -2.57 3.89
C LEU A 212 -12.21 -3.74 4.26
N HIS A 213 -11.94 -4.94 3.73
CA HIS A 213 -12.80 -6.11 3.90
C HIS A 213 -12.91 -6.56 5.36
N TRP A 214 -11.79 -6.78 6.06
CA TRP A 214 -11.86 -7.31 7.42
C TRP A 214 -12.48 -6.35 8.45
N PRO A 215 -12.41 -5.00 8.33
CA PRO A 215 -13.15 -4.07 9.17
C PRO A 215 -14.59 -3.85 8.68
N MET A 216 -15.07 -4.59 7.68
CA MET A 216 -16.44 -4.53 7.14
C MET A 216 -16.74 -3.24 6.35
N VAL A 217 -15.73 -2.61 5.74
CA VAL A 217 -15.89 -1.53 4.77
C VAL A 217 -16.00 -2.15 3.37
N ASP A 218 -16.94 -1.68 2.56
CA ASP A 218 -17.14 -2.18 1.20
C ASP A 218 -16.04 -1.66 0.25
N PRO A 219 -15.15 -2.53 -0.29
CA PRO A 219 -14.06 -2.10 -1.16
C PRO A 219 -14.54 -1.51 -2.49
N VAL A 220 -15.67 -1.99 -3.03
CA VAL A 220 -16.24 -1.48 -4.29
C VAL A 220 -16.73 -0.05 -4.11
N LYS A 221 -17.43 0.23 -3.00
CA LYS A 221 -17.82 1.60 -2.66
C LYS A 221 -16.65 2.53 -2.49
N PHE A 222 -15.52 2.05 -1.99
CA PHE A 222 -14.31 2.86 -1.89
C PHE A 222 -13.84 3.32 -3.27
N ILE A 223 -13.77 2.41 -4.25
CA ILE A 223 -13.39 2.73 -5.63
C ILE A 223 -14.37 3.75 -6.24
N ASP A 224 -15.68 3.49 -6.10
CA ASP A 224 -16.73 4.35 -6.67
C ASP A 224 -16.75 5.76 -6.02
N MET A 225 -16.32 5.90 -4.77
CA MET A 225 -16.23 7.19 -4.07
C MET A 225 -14.98 8.00 -4.42
N PHE A 226 -13.91 7.34 -4.88
CA PHE A 226 -12.63 7.98 -5.16
C PHE A 226 -12.05 7.62 -6.54
N PRO A 227 -12.86 7.69 -7.64
CA PRO A 227 -12.48 7.17 -8.95
C PRO A 227 -11.21 7.81 -9.53
N GLU A 228 -10.96 9.09 -9.21
CA GLU A 228 -9.80 9.85 -9.70
C GLU A 228 -8.59 9.79 -8.76
N ARG A 229 -8.70 9.05 -7.64
CA ARG A 229 -7.69 8.98 -6.60
C ARG A 229 -7.07 7.61 -6.43
N ILE A 230 -7.51 6.61 -7.18
CA ILE A 230 -6.89 5.27 -7.18
C ILE A 230 -5.64 5.33 -8.07
N TYR A 231 -4.47 5.48 -7.44
CA TYR A 231 -3.20 5.62 -8.16
C TYR A 231 -2.46 4.31 -8.29
N HIS A 232 -2.71 3.39 -7.38
CA HIS A 232 -2.17 2.04 -7.37
C HIS A 232 -3.19 1.06 -6.81
N VAL A 233 -3.01 -0.22 -7.10
CA VAL A 233 -3.91 -1.28 -6.63
C VAL A 233 -3.10 -2.45 -6.12
N HIS A 234 -3.28 -2.77 -4.86
CA HIS A 234 -2.86 -4.03 -4.28
C HIS A 234 -3.93 -5.10 -4.47
N ILE A 235 -3.52 -6.30 -4.80
CA ILE A 235 -4.34 -7.50 -4.80
C ILE A 235 -3.90 -8.33 -3.61
N LYS A 236 -4.61 -8.17 -2.51
CA LYS A 236 -4.42 -8.84 -1.23
C LYS A 236 -5.75 -9.35 -0.73
N ASP A 237 -5.78 -10.55 -0.20
CA ASP A 237 -7.02 -11.19 0.24
C ASP A 237 -7.07 -11.31 1.77
N ALA A 238 -8.28 -11.40 2.28
CA ALA A 238 -8.53 -11.60 3.71
C ALA A 238 -9.75 -12.47 3.92
N ALA A 239 -9.78 -13.18 5.03
CA ALA A 239 -10.93 -13.97 5.46
C ALA A 239 -11.31 -13.62 6.89
N LEU A 240 -12.61 -13.42 7.12
CA LEU A 240 -13.20 -13.37 8.44
C LEU A 240 -13.34 -14.80 8.99
N THR A 241 -12.84 -15.02 10.19
CA THR A 241 -12.86 -16.32 10.87
C THR A 241 -13.62 -16.21 12.19
N LEU A 242 -14.75 -15.48 12.16
CA LEU A 242 -15.60 -15.25 13.33
C LEU A 242 -16.28 -16.56 13.76
N ASP A 243 -16.17 -16.88 15.03
CA ASP A 243 -16.69 -18.08 15.65
C ASP A 243 -17.80 -17.82 16.70
N GLY A 244 -18.17 -16.54 16.89
CA GLY A 244 -19.12 -16.12 17.90
C GLY A 244 -18.53 -16.01 19.32
N VAL A 245 -17.26 -16.35 19.51
CA VAL A 245 -16.54 -16.24 20.79
C VAL A 245 -15.72 -14.96 20.83
N SER A 246 -15.03 -14.64 19.75
CA SER A 246 -14.24 -13.41 19.58
C SER A 246 -14.66 -12.67 18.32
N GLY A 247 -14.45 -11.33 18.33
CA GLY A 247 -14.72 -10.47 17.17
C GLY A 247 -13.44 -10.13 16.41
N ILE A 248 -13.53 -9.10 15.55
CA ILE A 248 -12.41 -8.63 14.71
C ILE A 248 -11.32 -7.87 15.49
N LEU A 249 -11.53 -7.57 16.76
CA LEU A 249 -10.63 -6.74 17.58
C LEU A 249 -9.48 -7.53 18.22
N SER A 250 -9.36 -8.81 17.94
CA SER A 250 -8.33 -9.70 18.50
C SER A 250 -7.03 -9.70 17.66
N SER A 251 -6.76 -8.63 16.93
CA SER A 251 -5.56 -8.50 16.07
C SER A 251 -4.21 -8.46 16.82
N HIS A 252 -4.22 -8.39 18.14
CA HIS A 252 -3.03 -8.60 18.99
C HIS A 252 -2.56 -10.07 19.04
N LEU A 253 -3.41 -11.01 18.58
CA LEU A 253 -3.01 -12.41 18.39
C LEU A 253 -2.25 -12.57 17.08
N ASP A 254 -1.33 -13.54 17.05
CA ASP A 254 -0.64 -13.87 15.80
C ASP A 254 -1.60 -14.39 14.73
N PHE A 255 -1.23 -14.24 13.46
CA PHE A 255 -2.01 -14.76 12.36
C PHE A 255 -2.19 -16.29 12.48
N ASN A 256 -3.36 -16.78 12.09
CA ASN A 256 -3.83 -18.16 12.21
C ASN A 256 -4.05 -18.68 13.64
N GLN A 257 -3.88 -17.87 14.67
CA GLN A 257 -4.29 -18.28 16.03
C GLN A 257 -5.81 -18.34 16.14
N PRO A 258 -6.36 -19.35 16.83
CA PRO A 258 -7.78 -19.40 17.16
C PRO A 258 -8.23 -18.12 17.90
N GLY A 259 -9.39 -17.60 17.55
CA GLY A 259 -9.93 -16.40 18.18
C GLY A 259 -9.40 -15.07 17.66
N ARG A 260 -8.49 -15.05 16.68
CA ARG A 260 -8.05 -13.80 16.05
C ARG A 260 -9.19 -13.06 15.31
N GLY A 261 -10.15 -13.79 14.75
CA GLY A 261 -11.35 -13.26 14.10
C GLY A 261 -11.19 -12.93 12.62
N TRP A 262 -9.96 -12.75 12.11
CA TRP A 262 -9.65 -12.53 10.70
C TRP A 262 -8.18 -12.86 10.40
N ASN A 263 -7.92 -13.20 9.15
CA ASN A 263 -6.55 -13.48 8.69
C ASN A 263 -6.37 -13.01 7.25
N PHE A 264 -5.16 -12.63 6.87
CA PHE A 264 -4.82 -12.52 5.45
C PHE A 264 -4.74 -13.89 4.79
N ARG A 265 -5.03 -13.90 3.50
CA ARG A 265 -4.97 -15.09 2.64
C ARG A 265 -4.28 -14.74 1.33
N SER A 266 -3.65 -15.72 0.74
CA SER A 266 -3.18 -15.62 -0.64
C SER A 266 -4.35 -15.23 -1.55
N PRO A 267 -4.16 -14.29 -2.51
CA PRO A 267 -5.24 -13.88 -3.41
C PRO A 267 -6.00 -15.04 -4.04
N GLY A 268 -7.32 -15.02 -3.88
CA GLY A 268 -8.23 -16.08 -4.32
C GLY A 268 -8.52 -17.17 -3.29
N HIS A 269 -7.93 -17.11 -2.09
CA HIS A 269 -8.14 -18.05 -1.00
C HIS A 269 -8.85 -17.41 0.22
N GLY A 270 -9.24 -16.15 0.13
CA GLY A 270 -10.00 -15.41 1.14
C GLY A 270 -11.46 -15.20 0.74
N GLN A 271 -11.98 -14.03 1.09
CA GLN A 271 -13.39 -13.68 0.93
C GLN A 271 -13.59 -12.34 0.21
N VAL A 272 -12.52 -11.72 -0.29
CA VAL A 272 -12.61 -10.47 -1.07
C VAL A 272 -13.26 -10.76 -2.42
N ASP A 273 -14.29 -9.98 -2.78
CA ASP A 273 -14.97 -10.11 -4.07
C ASP A 273 -14.17 -9.41 -5.18
N PHE A 274 -13.16 -10.10 -5.68
CA PHE A 274 -12.31 -9.57 -6.74
C PHE A 274 -13.04 -9.39 -8.08
N GLU A 275 -14.13 -10.13 -8.33
CA GLU A 275 -14.90 -9.94 -9.57
C GLU A 275 -15.54 -8.53 -9.58
N GLU A 276 -16.23 -8.16 -8.51
CA GLU A 276 -16.85 -6.84 -8.40
C GLU A 276 -15.80 -5.71 -8.33
N ILE A 277 -14.65 -5.96 -7.71
CA ILE A 277 -13.52 -5.03 -7.73
C ILE A 277 -13.02 -4.80 -9.18
N MET A 278 -12.82 -5.86 -9.96
CA MET A 278 -12.40 -5.71 -11.37
C MET A 278 -13.43 -4.94 -12.19
N ARG A 279 -14.74 -5.17 -11.96
CA ARG A 279 -15.81 -4.38 -12.58
C ARG A 279 -15.72 -2.90 -12.20
N ALA A 280 -15.46 -2.59 -10.94
CA ALA A 280 -15.29 -1.22 -10.45
C ALA A 280 -14.04 -0.55 -11.06
N LEU A 281 -12.90 -1.22 -11.07
CA LEU A 281 -11.68 -0.72 -11.70
C LEU A 281 -11.85 -0.46 -13.21
N ASN A 282 -12.63 -1.31 -13.88
CA ASN A 282 -13.01 -1.10 -15.28
C ASN A 282 -13.91 0.13 -15.45
N ARG A 283 -14.89 0.34 -14.56
CA ARG A 283 -15.79 1.54 -14.60
C ARG A 283 -15.01 2.84 -14.47
N ILE A 284 -14.01 2.90 -13.61
CA ILE A 284 -13.18 4.11 -13.41
C ILE A 284 -12.05 4.25 -14.43
N GLY A 285 -11.87 3.27 -15.34
CA GLY A 285 -10.81 3.28 -16.34
C GLY A 285 -9.40 3.10 -15.77
N TYR A 286 -9.26 2.41 -14.63
CA TYR A 286 -7.94 2.14 -14.07
C TYR A 286 -7.08 1.31 -15.02
N ALA A 287 -5.91 1.84 -15.40
CA ALA A 287 -4.97 1.23 -16.34
C ALA A 287 -3.61 0.89 -15.75
N GLY A 288 -3.41 1.16 -14.45
CA GLY A 288 -2.20 0.81 -13.73
C GLY A 288 -2.03 -0.69 -13.52
N PRO A 289 -0.90 -1.14 -12.92
CA PRO A 289 -0.69 -2.54 -12.61
C PRO A 289 -1.63 -3.05 -11.51
N LEU A 290 -1.83 -4.36 -11.49
CA LEU A 290 -2.40 -5.09 -10.37
C LEU A 290 -1.23 -5.70 -9.59
N SER A 291 -0.91 -5.14 -8.44
CA SER A 291 0.25 -5.54 -7.64
C SER A 291 -0.18 -6.52 -6.54
N VAL A 292 0.30 -7.75 -6.61
CA VAL A 292 0.06 -8.70 -5.52
C VAL A 292 0.82 -8.24 -4.28
N GLU A 293 0.11 -8.03 -3.19
CA GLU A 293 0.70 -8.00 -1.86
C GLU A 293 0.39 -9.32 -1.18
N TRP A 294 1.38 -10.20 -1.16
CA TRP A 294 1.18 -11.57 -0.71
C TRP A 294 1.45 -11.71 0.78
N GLU A 295 0.41 -12.07 1.54
CA GLU A 295 0.50 -12.41 2.96
C GLU A 295 -0.45 -13.56 3.27
N ASP A 296 0.11 -14.73 3.60
CA ASP A 296 -0.65 -15.86 4.13
C ASP A 296 0.29 -16.74 4.98
N CYS A 297 0.15 -16.71 6.29
CA CYS A 297 0.97 -17.52 7.17
C CYS A 297 0.56 -19.01 7.21
N GLY A 298 -0.51 -19.38 6.52
CA GLY A 298 -0.97 -20.77 6.35
C GLY A 298 -0.52 -21.43 5.05
N MET A 299 0.21 -20.70 4.17
CA MET A 299 0.63 -21.17 2.85
C MET A 299 2.12 -20.94 2.64
N GLU A 300 2.77 -21.83 1.90
CA GLU A 300 4.17 -21.64 1.52
C GLU A 300 4.29 -20.45 0.55
N ARG A 301 5.25 -19.57 0.83
CA ARG A 301 5.38 -18.24 0.22
C ARG A 301 5.60 -18.28 -1.30
N GLU A 302 6.46 -19.18 -1.79
CA GLU A 302 6.79 -19.26 -3.23
C GLU A 302 5.63 -19.88 -4.02
N TYR A 303 5.01 -20.91 -3.45
CA TYR A 303 3.80 -21.51 -4.02
C TYR A 303 2.67 -20.47 -4.10
N GLY A 304 2.40 -19.77 -2.99
CA GLY A 304 1.32 -18.79 -2.93
C GLY A 304 1.54 -17.60 -3.87
N ALA A 305 2.78 -17.09 -3.99
CA ALA A 305 3.09 -16.02 -4.92
C ALA A 305 2.86 -16.44 -6.38
N ALA A 306 3.26 -17.67 -6.76
CA ALA A 306 3.04 -18.18 -8.12
C ALA A 306 1.55 -18.43 -8.42
N ASP A 307 0.80 -18.91 -7.42
CA ASP A 307 -0.64 -19.14 -7.52
C ASP A 307 -1.41 -17.82 -7.64
N ALA A 308 -1.05 -16.83 -6.80
CA ALA A 308 -1.63 -15.49 -6.84
C ALA A 308 -1.44 -14.80 -8.21
N CYS A 309 -0.26 -14.94 -8.83
CA CYS A 309 -0.04 -14.40 -10.18
C CYS A 309 -1.02 -15.00 -11.21
N LYS A 310 -1.23 -16.30 -11.16
CA LYS A 310 -2.19 -17.00 -12.06
C LYS A 310 -3.63 -16.57 -11.78
N PHE A 311 -3.99 -16.43 -10.51
CA PHE A 311 -5.30 -15.96 -10.09
C PHE A 311 -5.58 -14.57 -10.63
N VAL A 312 -4.67 -13.60 -10.42
CA VAL A 312 -4.83 -12.22 -10.89
C VAL A 312 -4.98 -12.16 -12.41
N ARG A 313 -4.17 -12.91 -13.16
CA ARG A 313 -4.31 -12.96 -14.62
C ARG A 313 -5.66 -13.52 -15.08
N LYS A 314 -6.25 -14.44 -14.31
CA LYS A 314 -7.57 -15.02 -14.63
C LYS A 314 -8.71 -14.05 -14.38
N ILE A 315 -8.60 -13.21 -13.34
CA ILE A 315 -9.69 -12.28 -12.97
C ILE A 315 -9.59 -10.92 -13.67
N ASP A 316 -8.47 -10.58 -14.31
CA ASP A 316 -8.31 -9.31 -15.04
C ASP A 316 -8.98 -9.37 -16.41
N PHE A 317 -10.30 -9.32 -16.42
CA PHE A 317 -11.10 -9.28 -17.62
C PHE A 317 -11.37 -7.84 -18.07
N ALA A 318 -11.41 -7.62 -19.38
CA ALA A 318 -11.85 -6.36 -19.98
C ALA A 318 -13.39 -6.27 -20.03
N PRO A 319 -13.97 -5.06 -19.97
CA PRO A 319 -15.39 -4.88 -20.23
C PRO A 319 -15.71 -5.25 -21.68
N SER A 320 -16.97 -5.64 -21.94
CA SER A 320 -17.44 -5.85 -23.30
C SER A 320 -17.37 -4.54 -24.09
N ASN A 321 -16.88 -4.61 -25.31
CA ASN A 321 -16.90 -3.51 -26.29
C ASN A 321 -18.08 -3.64 -27.30
N ILE A 322 -18.95 -4.61 -27.10
CA ILE A 322 -20.11 -4.89 -27.95
C ILE A 322 -21.37 -4.56 -27.14
N GLN A 323 -22.23 -3.73 -27.73
CA GLN A 323 -23.57 -3.53 -27.20
C GLN A 323 -24.40 -4.78 -27.52
N PHE A 324 -24.94 -5.45 -26.50
CA PHE A 324 -25.62 -6.73 -26.64
C PHE A 324 -26.75 -6.71 -27.66
N ASP A 325 -27.52 -5.62 -27.66
CA ASP A 325 -28.70 -5.45 -28.57
C ASP A 325 -28.38 -4.69 -29.87
N ALA A 326 -27.11 -4.45 -30.19
CA ALA A 326 -26.72 -3.68 -31.39
C ALA A 326 -27.07 -4.39 -32.73
N ALA A 327 -27.48 -5.66 -32.67
CA ALA A 327 -27.86 -6.45 -33.83
C ALA A 327 -29.38 -6.49 -34.08
N PHE A 328 -30.19 -5.83 -33.23
CA PHE A 328 -31.66 -5.82 -33.37
C PHE A 328 -32.21 -4.51 -33.86
#